data_1f05f89fab49ec66fd51d170cb11f151
#
_entry.id   1f05f89fab49ec66fd51d170cb11f151
#
_cell.length_a   1.000
_cell.length_b   1.000
_cell.length_c   1.000
_cell.angle_alpha   90.00
_cell.angle_beta   90.00
_cell.angle_gamma   90.00
#
_symmetry.space_group_name_H-M   'P 1'
#
loop_
_entity.id
_entity.type
_entity.pdbx_description
1 polymer ?
#
loop_
_entity_poly.entity_id
_entity_poly.type
_entity_poly.pdbx_seq_one_letter_code
_entity_poly.pdbx_strand_id
1 'polypeptide(L)'
;MSDQSDTTDRSASEPNVRVVRPRELIDPERRRLLTAMSGAGAVVLAGCLEADDDEAVTYVVTFLDGDERIEVDARDDEELLYPALDAGVDIPYSCEVGRCGQCTAKYDGDASDVVVHDGNRYLEDDQIADGWVLTCVAYARDDFELEVAHPDDE
;
A
#
# COMPACT_ATOMS: atom_id res chain seq x y z
N MET A 1 -31.72 -11.28 -54.50
CA MET A 1 -30.81 -10.12 -54.55
C MET A 1 -30.37 -9.94 -53.11
N SER A 2 -29.50 -10.77 -52.63
CA SER A 2 -28.04 -10.77 -52.64
C SER A 2 -27.49 -9.51 -51.93
N ASP A 3 -27.28 -9.61 -50.62
CA ASP A 3 -26.41 -8.71 -49.94
C ASP A 3 -25.37 -9.49 -49.11
N GLN A 4 -24.11 -9.27 -49.42
CA GLN A 4 -22.98 -10.00 -48.89
C GLN A 4 -22.44 -9.24 -47.70
N SER A 5 -22.46 -9.89 -46.57
CA SER A 5 -21.79 -9.42 -45.33
C SER A 5 -20.28 -9.61 -45.46
N ASP A 6 -19.57 -8.53 -45.52
CA ASP A 6 -18.11 -8.51 -45.50
C ASP A 6 -17.64 -8.65 -44.02
N THR A 7 -17.05 -9.80 -43.72
CA THR A 7 -16.48 -10.12 -42.42
C THR A 7 -15.02 -9.65 -42.41
N THR A 8 -14.76 -8.49 -41.86
CA THR A 8 -13.40 -8.01 -41.62
C THR A 8 -12.81 -8.73 -40.40
N ASP A 9 -12.04 -9.77 -40.70
CA ASP A 9 -11.13 -10.44 -39.80
C ASP A 9 -10.06 -9.46 -39.28
N ARG A 10 -10.19 -9.00 -38.03
CA ARG A 10 -9.14 -8.27 -37.32
C ARG A 10 -8.30 -9.26 -36.52
N SER A 11 -7.28 -9.78 -37.21
CA SER A 11 -6.16 -10.46 -36.58
C SER A 11 -5.49 -9.49 -35.56
N ALA A 12 -5.86 -9.58 -34.32
CA ALA A 12 -5.15 -8.91 -33.22
C ALA A 12 -3.84 -9.66 -32.99
N SER A 13 -2.75 -9.05 -33.40
CA SER A 13 -1.40 -9.48 -33.02
C SER A 13 -1.22 -9.27 -31.51
N GLU A 14 -1.29 -10.33 -30.76
CA GLU A 14 -0.93 -10.33 -29.35
C GLU A 14 0.57 -10.02 -29.20
N PRO A 15 0.94 -9.05 -28.34
CA PRO A 15 2.35 -8.83 -28.04
C PRO A 15 2.88 -10.04 -27.26
N ASN A 16 3.88 -10.69 -27.83
CA ASN A 16 4.60 -11.81 -27.21
C ASN A 16 5.36 -11.30 -25.98
N VAL A 17 4.68 -11.31 -24.83
CA VAL A 17 5.30 -11.04 -23.53
C VAL A 17 6.14 -12.24 -23.14
N ARG A 18 7.43 -12.13 -23.38
CA ARG A 18 8.41 -13.12 -22.93
C ARG A 18 8.53 -13.03 -21.41
N VAL A 19 7.82 -13.90 -20.72
CA VAL A 19 7.98 -14.08 -19.26
C VAL A 19 9.39 -14.61 -19.01
N VAL A 20 10.29 -13.73 -18.61
CA VAL A 20 11.64 -14.10 -18.17
C VAL A 20 11.51 -14.76 -16.79
N ARG A 21 11.74 -16.05 -16.74
CA ARG A 21 11.71 -16.83 -15.47
C ARG A 21 12.90 -16.40 -14.61
N PRO A 22 12.71 -16.11 -13.31
CA PRO A 22 13.78 -15.60 -12.44
C PRO A 22 14.93 -16.59 -12.16
N ARG A 23 14.93 -17.77 -12.79
CA ARG A 23 15.90 -18.84 -12.53
C ARG A 23 17.19 -18.81 -13.34
N GLU A 24 17.28 -17.94 -14.36
CA GLU A 24 18.43 -17.89 -15.27
C GLU A 24 19.48 -16.82 -14.90
N LEU A 25 19.29 -16.08 -13.81
CA LEU A 25 20.23 -15.04 -13.38
C LEU A 25 21.23 -15.47 -12.28
N ILE A 26 21.24 -16.75 -11.91
CA ILE A 26 22.22 -17.25 -10.94
C ILE A 26 23.31 -18.00 -11.69
N ASP A 27 24.31 -17.27 -12.11
CA ASP A 27 25.54 -17.79 -12.69
C ASP A 27 26.29 -18.66 -11.66
N PRO A 28 26.42 -19.99 -11.86
CA PRO A 28 27.07 -20.89 -10.91
C PRO A 28 28.58 -20.64 -10.79
N GLU A 29 29.20 -19.93 -11.70
CA GLU A 29 30.62 -19.64 -11.67
C GLU A 29 31.01 -18.59 -10.61
N ARG A 30 30.10 -17.69 -10.24
CA ARG A 30 30.36 -16.71 -9.17
C ARG A 30 30.44 -17.33 -7.77
N ARG A 31 29.94 -18.54 -7.57
CA ARG A 31 30.03 -19.24 -6.29
C ARG A 31 31.39 -19.82 -5.98
N ARG A 32 32.27 -19.98 -6.97
CA ARG A 32 33.60 -20.61 -6.77
C ARG A 32 34.69 -19.63 -6.34
N LEU A 33 34.48 -18.34 -6.36
CA LEU A 33 35.49 -17.33 -6.00
C LEU A 33 35.48 -16.91 -4.52
N LEU A 34 34.53 -17.39 -3.71
CA LEU A 34 34.41 -17.01 -2.29
C LEU A 34 34.96 -18.05 -1.30
N THR A 35 35.54 -19.14 -1.77
CA THR A 35 36.05 -20.21 -0.89
C THR A 35 37.60 -20.32 -0.77
N ALA A 36 38.33 -19.36 -1.24
CA ALA A 36 39.79 -19.38 -1.22
C ALA A 36 40.43 -18.19 -0.54
N MET A 37 40.02 -17.84 0.69
CA MET A 37 40.83 -17.02 1.61
C MET A 37 40.59 -17.44 3.06
N SER A 38 41.03 -18.65 3.39
CA SER A 38 41.36 -19.06 4.76
C SER A 38 42.74 -18.48 5.06
N GLY A 39 42.81 -17.36 5.73
CA GLY A 39 44.05 -16.73 6.21
C GLY A 39 43.77 -16.00 7.51
N ALA A 40 44.32 -16.50 8.61
CA ALA A 40 44.22 -16.00 9.96
C ALA A 40 44.43 -14.48 10.07
N GLY A 41 43.47 -13.79 10.70
CA GLY A 41 43.55 -12.39 11.07
C GLY A 41 42.29 -11.98 11.80
N ALA A 42 42.23 -12.25 13.12
CA ALA A 42 41.21 -11.71 13.98
C ALA A 42 41.38 -10.20 14.09
N VAL A 43 40.72 -9.44 13.23
CA VAL A 43 40.43 -8.05 13.46
C VAL A 43 38.97 -7.98 13.86
N VAL A 44 38.75 -7.84 15.16
CA VAL A 44 37.45 -7.44 15.71
C VAL A 44 37.28 -5.98 15.33
N LEU A 45 36.78 -5.71 14.15
CA LEU A 45 36.13 -4.45 13.84
C LEU A 45 34.73 -4.56 14.46
N ALA A 46 34.65 -4.16 15.75
CA ALA A 46 33.43 -3.65 16.32
C ALA A 46 33.06 -2.38 15.54
N GLY A 47 32.60 -2.54 14.31
CA GLY A 47 31.83 -1.57 13.59
C GLY A 47 30.43 -1.65 14.18
N CYS A 48 30.09 -0.70 15.03
CA CYS A 48 28.71 -0.31 15.26
C CYS A 48 28.13 0.06 13.90
N LEU A 49 27.48 -0.91 13.25
CA LEU A 49 26.37 -0.61 12.40
C LEU A 49 25.26 -0.19 13.38
N GLU A 50 25.30 1.08 13.77
CA GLU A 50 24.07 1.77 14.11
C GLU A 50 23.29 1.77 12.79
N ALA A 51 22.57 0.66 12.53
CA ALA A 51 21.33 0.75 11.83
C ALA A 51 20.52 1.73 12.68
N ASP A 52 20.25 2.90 12.17
CA ASP A 52 19.09 3.65 12.58
C ASP A 52 17.93 2.73 12.23
N ASP A 53 17.61 1.82 13.16
CA ASP A 53 16.32 1.15 13.22
C ASP A 53 15.33 2.24 13.64
N ASP A 54 14.95 3.11 12.71
CA ASP A 54 13.64 3.73 12.67
C ASP A 54 12.67 2.55 12.46
N GLU A 55 12.49 1.79 13.53
CA GLU A 55 11.59 0.65 13.58
C GLU A 55 10.18 1.25 13.52
N ALA A 56 9.60 1.29 12.32
CA ALA A 56 8.25 1.77 12.10
C ALA A 56 7.30 1.05 13.06
N VAL A 57 6.51 1.83 13.76
CA VAL A 57 5.50 1.30 14.68
C VAL A 57 4.33 0.77 13.86
N THR A 58 3.90 -0.45 14.14
CA THR A 58 2.74 -1.05 13.48
C THR A 58 1.54 -0.96 14.40
N TYR A 59 0.43 -0.46 13.88
CA TYR A 59 -0.87 -0.39 14.53
C TYR A 59 -1.86 -1.31 13.86
N VAL A 60 -2.84 -1.80 14.61
CA VAL A 60 -3.94 -2.60 14.08
C VAL A 60 -5.12 -1.69 13.77
N VAL A 61 -5.41 -1.51 12.50
CA VAL A 61 -6.57 -0.75 12.04
C VAL A 61 -7.63 -1.72 11.53
N THR A 62 -8.81 -1.68 12.12
CA THR A 62 -9.93 -2.53 11.70
C THR A 62 -10.83 -1.76 10.75
N PHE A 63 -10.93 -2.20 9.51
CA PHE A 63 -11.88 -1.64 8.55
C PHE A 63 -13.23 -2.38 8.63
N LEU A 64 -14.29 -1.59 8.66
CA LEU A 64 -15.67 -2.05 8.57
C LEU A 64 -16.17 -1.73 7.16
N ASP A 65 -16.41 -2.78 6.37
CA ASP A 65 -16.93 -2.68 5.00
C ASP A 65 -18.28 -3.43 4.95
N GLY A 66 -19.36 -2.69 5.15
CA GLY A 66 -20.68 -3.26 5.34
C GLY A 66 -20.76 -4.19 6.54
N ASP A 67 -20.94 -5.50 6.29
CA ASP A 67 -20.98 -6.54 7.33
C ASP A 67 -19.62 -7.22 7.57
N GLU A 68 -18.59 -6.87 6.80
CA GLU A 68 -17.25 -7.42 6.91
C GLU A 68 -16.38 -6.59 7.85
N ARG A 69 -15.51 -7.28 8.58
CA ARG A 69 -14.54 -6.69 9.49
C ARG A 69 -13.16 -7.21 9.11
N ILE A 70 -12.28 -6.32 8.67
CA ILE A 70 -10.95 -6.65 8.16
C ILE A 70 -9.89 -5.95 9.03
N GLU A 71 -9.06 -6.73 9.72
CA GLU A 71 -7.93 -6.21 10.49
C GLU A 71 -6.73 -6.02 9.56
N VAL A 72 -6.11 -4.86 9.64
CA VAL A 72 -5.00 -4.42 8.80
C VAL A 72 -3.84 -3.96 9.68
N ASP A 73 -2.67 -4.53 9.46
CA ASP A 73 -1.42 -4.05 10.05
C ASP A 73 -0.96 -2.80 9.30
N ALA A 74 -1.14 -1.64 9.91
CA ALA A 74 -0.77 -0.33 9.34
C ALA A 74 0.49 0.21 10.02
N ARG A 75 1.50 0.53 9.23
CA ARG A 75 2.73 1.17 9.73
C ARG A 75 2.54 2.67 9.86
N ASP A 76 3.24 3.28 10.82
CA ASP A 76 3.20 4.73 11.05
C ASP A 76 3.90 5.56 9.97
N ASP A 77 4.65 4.91 9.08
CA ASP A 77 5.36 5.50 7.94
C ASP A 77 4.71 5.17 6.58
N GLU A 78 3.54 4.52 6.57
CA GLU A 78 2.81 4.10 5.36
C GLU A 78 1.36 4.64 5.38
N GLU A 79 0.87 5.07 4.21
CA GLU A 79 -0.51 5.51 4.06
C GLU A 79 -1.48 4.34 4.23
N LEU A 80 -2.59 4.56 4.96
CA LEU A 80 -3.59 3.54 5.31
C LEU A 80 -4.25 2.87 4.09
N LEU A 81 -4.31 3.54 2.95
CA LEU A 81 -4.97 3.04 1.75
C LEU A 81 -4.34 1.74 1.24
N TYR A 82 -3.01 1.68 1.15
CA TYR A 82 -2.34 0.55 0.51
C TYR A 82 -2.44 -0.76 1.32
N PRO A 83 -2.11 -0.79 2.61
CA PRO A 83 -2.30 -2.00 3.40
C PRO A 83 -3.77 -2.43 3.50
N ALA A 84 -4.74 -1.50 3.47
CA ALA A 84 -6.15 -1.82 3.43
C ALA A 84 -6.55 -2.53 2.13
N LEU A 85 -6.10 -2.02 0.96
CA LEU A 85 -6.33 -2.65 -0.33
C LEU A 85 -5.67 -4.03 -0.43
N ASP A 86 -4.46 -4.18 0.10
CA ASP A 86 -3.74 -5.46 0.13
C ASP A 86 -4.45 -6.50 1.02
N ALA A 87 -5.11 -6.06 2.09
CA ALA A 87 -5.93 -6.89 2.96
C ALA A 87 -7.30 -7.24 2.36
N GLY A 88 -7.69 -6.58 1.26
CA GLY A 88 -8.94 -6.83 0.54
C GLY A 88 -10.11 -5.94 0.94
N VAL A 89 -9.86 -4.82 1.63
CA VAL A 89 -10.88 -3.79 1.90
C VAL A 89 -11.25 -3.10 0.59
N ASP A 90 -12.54 -2.97 0.28
CA ASP A 90 -13.01 -2.31 -0.95
C ASP A 90 -13.16 -0.79 -0.74
N ILE A 91 -12.03 -0.09 -0.63
CA ILE A 91 -12.00 1.36 -0.53
C ILE A 91 -11.94 1.97 -1.93
N PRO A 92 -12.92 2.79 -2.34
CA PRO A 92 -12.82 3.52 -3.60
C PRO A 92 -11.63 4.50 -3.56
N TYR A 93 -10.84 4.56 -4.61
CA TYR A 93 -9.75 5.53 -4.72
C TYR A 93 -9.53 5.99 -6.16
N SER A 94 -8.89 7.14 -6.34
CA SER A 94 -8.66 7.70 -7.68
C SER A 94 -7.39 8.55 -7.78
N CYS A 95 -7.25 9.58 -6.94
CA CYS A 95 -6.16 10.55 -7.09
C CYS A 95 -4.90 10.22 -6.29
N GLU A 96 -5.02 9.48 -5.20
CA GLU A 96 -3.95 9.07 -4.26
C GLU A 96 -3.10 10.22 -3.69
N VAL A 97 -3.58 11.45 -3.77
CA VAL A 97 -2.88 12.69 -3.35
C VAL A 97 -3.76 13.61 -2.50
N GLY A 98 -4.78 13.08 -1.87
CA GLY A 98 -5.60 13.80 -0.91
C GLY A 98 -6.55 14.88 -1.48
N ARG A 99 -6.99 14.77 -2.75
CA ARG A 99 -7.77 15.82 -3.42
C ARG A 99 -9.19 15.47 -3.81
N CYS A 100 -9.49 14.21 -4.07
CA CYS A 100 -10.78 13.84 -4.67
C CYS A 100 -11.81 13.33 -3.67
N GLY A 101 -11.40 12.96 -2.44
CA GLY A 101 -12.30 12.44 -1.41
C GLY A 101 -12.79 11.02 -1.61
N GLN A 102 -12.38 10.32 -2.67
CA GLN A 102 -12.89 8.96 -2.96
C GLN A 102 -12.50 7.92 -1.90
N CYS A 103 -11.33 8.07 -1.28
CA CYS A 103 -10.77 7.13 -0.31
C CYS A 103 -11.10 7.55 1.14
N THR A 104 -12.30 8.05 1.38
CA THR A 104 -12.72 8.42 2.74
C THR A 104 -13.19 7.23 3.54
N ALA A 105 -12.98 7.32 4.85
CA ALA A 105 -13.51 6.41 5.86
C ALA A 105 -13.89 7.22 7.11
N LYS A 106 -14.73 6.65 7.97
CA LYS A 106 -15.24 7.32 9.18
C LYS A 106 -14.71 6.62 10.42
N TYR A 107 -14.14 7.40 11.33
CA TYR A 107 -13.80 7.02 12.70
C TYR A 107 -14.90 7.48 13.65
N ASP A 108 -15.20 6.70 14.69
CA ASP A 108 -16.14 7.11 15.74
C ASP A 108 -15.44 7.97 16.81
N GLY A 109 -15.15 9.23 16.46
CA GLY A 109 -14.45 10.19 17.29
C GLY A 109 -13.73 11.25 16.46
N ASP A 110 -12.78 11.98 17.05
CA ASP A 110 -11.91 12.93 16.36
C ASP A 110 -10.79 12.15 15.64
N ALA A 111 -10.76 12.21 14.31
CA ALA A 111 -9.78 11.48 13.53
C ALA A 111 -8.33 11.93 13.80
N SER A 112 -8.13 13.17 14.27
CA SER A 112 -6.81 13.70 14.59
C SER A 112 -6.17 13.03 15.82
N ASP A 113 -6.96 12.32 16.63
CA ASP A 113 -6.46 11.57 17.79
C ASP A 113 -5.74 10.26 17.37
N VAL A 114 -6.14 9.68 16.22
CA VAL A 114 -5.70 8.35 15.80
C VAL A 114 -4.92 8.34 14.48
N VAL A 115 -5.02 9.41 13.66
CA VAL A 115 -4.26 9.54 12.41
C VAL A 115 -3.64 10.92 12.25
N VAL A 116 -2.60 10.99 11.43
CA VAL A 116 -2.05 12.25 10.91
C VAL A 116 -2.23 12.26 9.40
N HIS A 117 -2.80 13.33 8.86
CA HIS A 117 -2.90 13.54 7.42
C HIS A 117 -1.70 14.33 6.90
N ASP A 118 -1.04 13.83 5.86
CA ASP A 118 0.00 14.57 5.13
C ASP A 118 -0.47 14.87 3.71
N GLY A 119 -0.81 16.11 3.44
CA GLY A 119 -1.26 16.56 2.12
C GLY A 119 -2.76 16.50 1.87
N ASN A 120 -3.59 16.35 2.91
CA ASN A 120 -5.05 16.48 2.80
C ASN A 120 -5.43 17.84 2.21
N ARG A 121 -6.29 17.82 1.19
CA ARG A 121 -6.83 19.01 0.50
C ARG A 121 -8.32 18.90 0.20
N TYR A 122 -8.95 17.87 0.71
CA TYR A 122 -10.37 17.59 0.49
C TYR A 122 -11.19 17.78 1.77
N LEU A 123 -10.75 17.17 2.88
CA LEU A 123 -11.44 17.28 4.16
C LEU A 123 -11.12 18.63 4.82
N GLU A 124 -12.13 19.27 5.37
CA GLU A 124 -12.01 20.44 6.22
C GLU A 124 -11.74 20.04 7.68
N ASP A 125 -11.25 20.96 8.50
CA ASP A 125 -10.84 20.67 9.88
C ASP A 125 -12.01 20.18 10.74
N ASP A 126 -13.24 20.65 10.49
CA ASP A 126 -14.45 20.21 11.16
C ASP A 126 -14.87 18.80 10.76
N GLN A 127 -14.63 18.39 9.51
CA GLN A 127 -14.85 17.03 9.06
C GLN A 127 -13.86 16.06 9.70
N ILE A 128 -12.60 16.44 9.85
CA ILE A 128 -11.58 15.63 10.55
C ILE A 128 -11.96 15.49 12.04
N ALA A 129 -12.37 16.57 12.69
CA ALA A 129 -12.85 16.54 14.08
C ALA A 129 -14.14 15.71 14.24
N ASP A 130 -14.92 15.55 13.18
CA ASP A 130 -16.10 14.69 13.12
C ASP A 130 -15.77 13.24 12.72
N GLY A 131 -14.48 12.89 12.59
CA GLY A 131 -13.98 11.55 12.41
C GLY A 131 -13.67 11.15 10.96
N TRP A 132 -13.80 12.06 9.98
CA TRP A 132 -13.47 11.72 8.61
C TRP A 132 -11.97 11.55 8.38
N VAL A 133 -11.59 10.45 7.74
CA VAL A 133 -10.22 10.07 7.41
C VAL A 133 -10.07 9.95 5.89
N LEU A 134 -9.02 10.54 5.34
CA LEU A 134 -8.66 10.40 3.93
C LEU A 134 -7.50 9.42 3.81
N THR A 135 -7.80 8.14 3.61
CA THR A 135 -6.86 7.02 3.78
C THR A 135 -5.59 7.09 2.92
N CYS A 136 -5.66 7.71 1.73
CA CYS A 136 -4.51 7.83 0.82
C CYS A 136 -3.43 8.84 1.27
N VAL A 137 -3.67 9.59 2.33
CA VAL A 137 -2.73 10.56 2.92
C VAL A 137 -2.78 10.53 4.45
N ALA A 138 -3.37 9.49 5.04
CA ALA A 138 -3.48 9.29 6.47
C ALA A 138 -2.51 8.22 6.96
N TYR A 139 -1.82 8.51 8.06
CA TYR A 139 -0.85 7.65 8.72
C TYR A 139 -1.35 7.29 10.10
N ALA A 140 -1.36 6.00 10.45
CA ALA A 140 -1.82 5.52 11.75
C ALA A 140 -0.96 6.05 12.91
N ARG A 141 -1.61 6.31 14.07
CA ARG A 141 -0.94 6.72 15.31
C ARG A 141 -1.43 5.94 16.53
N ASP A 142 -2.44 5.12 16.35
CA ASP A 142 -3.02 4.25 17.38
C ASP A 142 -3.71 3.05 16.72
N ASP A 143 -4.23 2.12 17.53
CA ASP A 143 -5.12 1.05 17.09
C ASP A 143 -6.56 1.59 17.10
N PHE A 144 -7.29 1.43 15.98
CA PHE A 144 -8.66 1.97 15.87
C PHE A 144 -9.49 1.26 14.81
N GLU A 145 -10.78 1.62 14.72
CA GLU A 145 -11.72 1.10 13.73
C GLU A 145 -12.13 2.21 12.76
N LEU A 146 -12.24 1.87 11.48
CA LEU A 146 -12.72 2.75 10.41
C LEU A 146 -13.87 2.09 9.66
N GLU A 147 -14.95 2.82 9.46
CA GLU A 147 -16.03 2.45 8.54
C GLU A 147 -15.74 3.01 7.15
N VAL A 148 -15.80 2.17 6.11
CA VAL A 148 -15.67 2.62 4.73
C VAL A 148 -16.93 3.40 4.37
N ALA A 149 -16.83 4.72 4.26
CA ALA A 149 -17.94 5.63 4.03
C ALA A 149 -17.49 6.90 3.28
N HIS A 150 -18.43 7.62 2.71
CA HIS A 150 -18.18 8.90 2.05
C HIS A 150 -19.03 10.02 2.68
N PRO A 151 -18.48 11.23 2.92
CA PRO A 151 -19.23 12.31 3.56
C PRO A 151 -20.46 12.80 2.79
N ASP A 152 -20.56 12.51 1.50
CA ASP A 152 -21.72 12.85 0.69
C ASP A 152 -22.86 11.82 0.80
N ASP A 153 -22.66 10.70 1.50
CA ASP A 153 -23.65 9.63 1.67
C ASP A 153 -24.45 9.77 2.99
N GLU A 154 -24.15 10.76 3.84
CA GLU A 154 -24.86 11.07 5.10
C GLU A 154 -26.03 12.05 4.98
#